data_ae52a7206eb4e2a806b5130f432276b0
#
_entry.id   ae52a7206eb4e2a806b5130f432276b0
#
_cell.length_a   1.000
_cell.length_b   1.000
_cell.length_c   1.000
_cell.angle_alpha   90.00
_cell.angle_beta   90.00
_cell.angle_gamma   90.00
#
_symmetry.space_group_name_H-M   'P 1'
#
loop_
_entity.id
_entity.type
_entity.pdbx_description
1 polymer ?
#
loop_
_entity_poly.entity_id
_entity_poly.type
_entity_poly.pdbx_seq_one_letter_code
_entity_poly.pdbx_strand_id
1 'polypeptide(L)'
;MEKGNIKIVEIADFKNSEHVLDYVDNDFVIINSLEGSPYNEDTIRLGCFLIAICLEGCIQLDVNYKTYQLEAGDLLLGLPNTIISHAMVSPKHKIRLAAFSTQFLQRVVKMEKDTWNTVMHIHNSPIKSVGEEGDKEIFKFYRELLMAKINDEPHHYHREVMQYLFSAIFCEMLGRLNKEMNPSEMTVDTKESIKQSDYILRKFIEMLSKDNGIHRSVGYYADALCYSPKHFSKVIKQACGRTPLDLINESAIEH
;
A
#
# COMPACT_ATOMS: atom_id res chain seq x y z
N MET A 1 22.32 10.88 -19.52
CA MET A 1 21.47 10.75 -18.33
C MET A 1 21.41 9.27 -18.02
N GLU A 2 22.20 8.83 -17.06
CA GLU A 2 22.15 7.45 -16.57
C GLU A 2 20.77 7.19 -15.99
N LYS A 3 20.11 6.14 -16.47
CA LYS A 3 18.91 5.62 -15.82
C LYS A 3 19.37 5.01 -14.51
N GLY A 4 19.34 5.78 -13.43
CA GLY A 4 19.54 5.25 -12.07
C GLY A 4 18.54 4.11 -11.86
N ASN A 5 19.07 2.95 -11.51
CA ASN A 5 18.24 1.80 -11.14
C ASN A 5 17.49 2.18 -9.86
N ILE A 6 16.17 2.36 -9.93
CA ILE A 6 15.35 2.65 -8.76
C ILE A 6 15.44 1.43 -7.84
N LYS A 7 15.92 1.62 -6.62
CA LYS A 7 16.06 0.55 -5.64
C LYS A 7 14.69 0.08 -5.18
N ILE A 8 14.49 -1.25 -5.21
CA ILE A 8 13.30 -1.87 -4.64
C ILE A 8 13.57 -2.13 -3.15
N VAL A 9 12.64 -1.74 -2.30
CA VAL A 9 12.71 -1.87 -0.85
C VAL A 9 11.78 -2.99 -0.40
N GLU A 10 12.37 -4.05 0.13
CA GLU A 10 11.68 -5.23 0.66
C GLU A 10 11.74 -5.26 2.19
N ILE A 11 10.92 -6.10 2.84
CA ILE A 11 10.94 -6.25 4.30
C ILE A 11 12.30 -6.72 4.80
N ALA A 12 12.96 -7.61 4.06
CA ALA A 12 14.27 -8.13 4.41
C ALA A 12 15.34 -7.03 4.54
N ASP A 13 15.20 -5.95 3.81
CA ASP A 13 16.13 -4.83 3.85
C ASP A 13 16.12 -4.10 5.19
N PHE A 14 15.01 -4.14 5.91
CA PHE A 14 14.85 -3.50 7.22
C PHE A 14 15.38 -4.34 8.36
N LYS A 15 15.62 -5.64 8.16
CA LYS A 15 16.00 -6.59 9.25
C LYS A 15 17.16 -6.12 10.12
N ASN A 16 18.14 -5.46 9.52
CA ASN A 16 19.35 -5.02 10.19
C ASN A 16 19.36 -3.51 10.52
N SER A 17 18.20 -2.83 10.42
CA SER A 17 18.10 -1.43 10.80
C SER A 17 18.19 -1.29 12.33
N GLU A 18 18.95 -0.30 12.82
CA GLU A 18 19.10 -0.03 14.26
C GLU A 18 17.80 0.39 14.95
N HIS A 19 16.79 0.81 14.18
CA HIS A 19 15.53 1.32 14.69
C HIS A 19 14.36 0.34 14.58
N VAL A 20 14.66 -0.95 14.29
CA VAL A 20 13.64 -2.01 14.26
C VAL A 20 13.11 -2.25 15.67
N LEU A 21 11.81 -2.14 15.84
CA LEU A 21 11.11 -2.48 17.09
C LEU A 21 10.69 -3.94 17.11
N ASP A 22 10.24 -4.47 15.99
CA ASP A 22 9.86 -5.87 15.84
C ASP A 22 10.03 -6.32 14.39
N TYR A 23 10.43 -7.57 14.19
CA TYR A 23 10.61 -8.20 12.89
C TYR A 23 10.21 -9.66 12.97
N VAL A 24 9.22 -10.06 12.18
CA VAL A 24 8.72 -11.44 12.16
C VAL A 24 8.85 -12.02 10.75
N ASP A 25 9.84 -12.89 10.57
CA ASP A 25 10.08 -13.77 9.40
C ASP A 25 9.93 -13.13 8.04
N ASN A 26 10.15 -12.11 7.57
CA ASN A 26 9.76 -11.45 6.31
C ASN A 26 8.24 -11.22 6.15
N ASP A 27 7.43 -11.47 7.17
CA ASP A 27 6.00 -11.18 7.13
C ASP A 27 5.72 -9.71 7.39
N PHE A 28 6.35 -9.16 8.44
CA PHE A 28 6.25 -7.75 8.75
C PHE A 28 7.45 -7.22 9.54
N VAL A 29 7.61 -5.92 9.51
CA VAL A 29 8.59 -5.18 10.32
C VAL A 29 7.98 -3.88 10.82
N ILE A 30 8.33 -3.49 12.05
CA ILE A 30 7.97 -2.21 12.65
C ILE A 30 9.25 -1.44 12.93
N ILE A 31 9.28 -0.18 12.50
CA ILE A 31 10.44 0.69 12.59
C ILE A 31 10.04 2.02 13.23
N ASN A 32 10.79 2.45 14.21
CA ASN A 32 10.49 3.68 14.95
C ASN A 32 11.11 4.95 14.34
N SER A 33 12.08 4.81 13.44
CA SER A 33 12.72 5.91 12.74
C SER A 33 13.39 5.42 11.46
N LEU A 34 13.47 6.27 10.45
CA LEU A 34 14.30 6.04 9.26
C LEU A 34 15.70 6.67 9.35
N GLU A 35 16.06 7.27 10.47
CA GLU A 35 17.39 7.83 10.70
C GLU A 35 18.44 6.73 10.56
N GLY A 36 19.51 7.01 9.81
CA GLY A 36 20.57 6.01 9.54
C GLY A 36 20.15 4.85 8.63
N SER A 37 18.94 4.87 8.11
CA SER A 37 18.48 3.87 7.13
C SER A 37 19.29 3.96 5.83
N PRO A 38 19.63 2.84 5.17
CA PRO A 38 20.26 2.83 3.86
C PRO A 38 19.40 3.44 2.75
N TYR A 39 18.23 3.95 3.10
CA TYR A 39 17.21 4.52 2.20
C TYR A 39 17.24 6.04 2.08
N ASN A 40 18.37 6.68 2.39
CA ASN A 40 18.63 8.08 2.04
C ASN A 40 18.80 8.30 0.51
N GLU A 41 18.36 7.32 -0.29
CA GLU A 41 18.35 7.44 -1.74
C GLU A 41 17.18 8.32 -2.18
N ASP A 42 17.43 9.17 -3.17
CA ASP A 42 16.45 10.15 -3.67
C ASP A 42 15.16 9.51 -4.20
N THR A 43 15.18 8.22 -4.58
CA THR A 43 14.01 7.53 -5.13
C THR A 43 14.05 6.03 -4.81
N ILE A 44 12.96 5.54 -4.22
CA ILE A 44 12.76 4.12 -3.91
C ILE A 44 11.46 3.61 -4.51
N ARG A 45 11.38 2.31 -4.73
CA ARG A 45 10.15 1.59 -5.08
C ARG A 45 9.82 0.60 -3.99
N LEU A 46 8.60 0.61 -3.49
CA LEU A 46 8.16 -0.36 -2.49
C LEU A 46 7.93 -1.74 -3.14
N GLY A 47 8.55 -2.78 -2.59
CA GLY A 47 8.24 -4.19 -2.87
C GLY A 47 7.20 -4.78 -1.91
N CYS A 48 6.84 -4.03 -0.87
CA CYS A 48 5.95 -4.41 0.21
C CYS A 48 4.84 -3.37 0.41
N PHE A 49 3.87 -3.68 1.26
CA PHE A 49 2.91 -2.69 1.76
C PHE A 49 3.56 -1.90 2.89
N LEU A 50 3.36 -0.59 2.89
CA LEU A 50 3.89 0.32 3.89
C LEU A 50 2.77 1.13 4.53
N ILE A 51 2.79 1.20 5.85
CA ILE A 51 2.02 2.17 6.63
C ILE A 51 3.03 3.03 7.36
N ALA A 52 3.01 4.34 7.10
CA ALA A 52 3.83 5.29 7.83
C ALA A 52 2.93 6.30 8.53
N ILE A 53 3.14 6.52 9.82
CA ILE A 53 2.45 7.54 10.60
C ILE A 53 3.41 8.67 10.95
N CYS A 54 3.01 9.91 10.65
CA CYS A 54 3.69 11.09 11.15
C CYS A 54 3.22 11.33 12.59
N LEU A 55 4.12 11.21 13.57
CA LEU A 55 3.81 11.42 14.98
C LEU A 55 4.05 12.85 15.42
N GLU A 56 5.09 13.50 14.87
CA GLU A 56 5.48 14.88 15.17
C GLU A 56 6.07 15.52 13.92
N GLY A 57 5.84 16.82 13.74
CA GLY A 57 6.39 17.60 12.64
C GLY A 57 5.62 17.45 11.33
N CYS A 58 6.33 17.64 10.23
CA CYS A 58 5.79 17.59 8.88
C CYS A 58 6.78 16.89 7.95
N ILE A 59 6.25 16.13 7.01
CA ILE A 59 7.02 15.41 5.99
C ILE A 59 6.41 15.74 4.63
N GLN A 60 7.22 16.28 3.72
CA GLN A 60 6.85 16.45 2.32
C GLN A 60 7.56 15.38 1.49
N LEU A 61 6.85 14.69 0.61
CA LEU A 61 7.42 13.65 -0.25
C LEU A 61 6.62 13.52 -1.53
N ASP A 62 7.26 12.98 -2.55
CA ASP A 62 6.58 12.60 -3.77
C ASP A 62 6.16 11.12 -3.71
N VAL A 63 4.89 10.86 -3.98
CA VAL A 63 4.34 9.49 -4.14
C VAL A 63 3.83 9.36 -5.56
N ASN A 64 4.41 8.43 -6.32
CA ASN A 64 4.09 8.23 -7.74
C ASN A 64 4.16 9.54 -8.55
N TYR A 65 5.24 10.34 -8.31
CA TYR A 65 5.50 11.64 -8.96
C TYR A 65 4.52 12.77 -8.61
N LYS A 66 3.73 12.63 -7.57
CA LYS A 66 2.84 13.67 -7.07
C LYS A 66 3.25 14.03 -5.64
N THR A 67 3.45 15.31 -5.39
CA THR A 67 3.87 15.84 -4.09
C THR A 67 2.72 15.80 -3.08
N TYR A 68 3.03 15.30 -1.90
CA TYR A 68 2.14 15.24 -0.74
C TYR A 68 2.84 15.78 0.49
N GLN A 69 2.03 16.25 1.44
CA GLN A 69 2.48 16.69 2.75
C GLN A 69 1.75 15.86 3.81
N LEU A 70 2.52 15.32 4.77
CA LEU A 70 2.01 14.65 5.95
C LEU A 70 2.23 15.54 7.16
N GLU A 71 1.19 15.78 7.91
CA GLU A 71 1.24 16.46 9.21
C GLU A 71 1.14 15.45 10.35
N ALA A 72 1.34 15.90 11.58
CA ALA A 72 1.21 15.05 12.75
C ALA A 72 -0.21 14.45 12.85
N GLY A 73 -0.30 13.14 12.87
CA GLY A 73 -1.54 12.37 12.84
C GLY A 73 -1.91 11.80 11.47
N ASP A 74 -1.22 12.21 10.40
CA ASP A 74 -1.47 11.64 9.07
C ASP A 74 -0.78 10.30 8.86
N LEU A 75 -1.44 9.46 8.06
CA LEU A 75 -0.95 8.16 7.60
C LEU A 75 -0.62 8.22 6.12
N LEU A 76 0.55 7.71 5.76
CA LEU A 76 0.88 7.33 4.38
C LEU A 76 0.63 5.82 4.21
N LEU A 77 -0.14 5.46 3.21
CA LEU A 77 -0.42 4.09 2.80
C LEU A 77 0.29 3.82 1.46
N GLY A 78 1.36 3.05 1.52
CA GLY A 78 2.14 2.65 0.34
C GLY A 78 1.79 1.23 -0.11
N LEU A 79 1.40 1.08 -1.36
CA LEU A 79 1.16 -0.21 -2.01
C LEU A 79 2.46 -0.73 -2.65
N PRO A 80 2.60 -2.04 -2.90
CA PRO A 80 3.68 -2.56 -3.73
C PRO A 80 3.78 -1.83 -5.07
N ASN A 81 4.98 -1.57 -5.52
CA ASN A 81 5.33 -0.75 -6.68
C ASN A 81 5.08 0.76 -6.56
N THR A 82 4.63 1.28 -5.41
CA THR A 82 4.62 2.73 -5.16
C THR A 82 6.05 3.27 -5.21
N ILE A 83 6.22 4.38 -5.93
CA ILE A 83 7.49 5.10 -5.99
C ILE A 83 7.43 6.25 -4.98
N ILE A 84 8.41 6.32 -4.10
CA ILE A 84 8.59 7.40 -3.13
C ILE A 84 9.90 8.10 -3.44
N SER A 85 9.85 9.43 -3.51
CA SER A 85 11.04 10.27 -3.79
C SER A 85 10.95 11.64 -3.12
N HIS A 86 12.07 12.38 -3.13
CA HIS A 86 12.17 13.76 -2.67
C HIS A 86 11.60 14.00 -1.26
N ALA A 87 11.88 13.06 -0.33
CA ALA A 87 11.41 13.22 1.04
C ALA A 87 12.15 14.35 1.76
N MET A 88 11.41 15.35 2.21
CA MET A 88 11.88 16.44 3.05
C MET A 88 11.17 16.39 4.39
N VAL A 89 11.92 16.48 5.47
CA VAL A 89 11.39 16.39 6.82
C VAL A 89 11.66 17.68 7.61
N SER A 90 10.75 18.06 8.48
CA SER A 90 10.98 19.18 9.41
C SER A 90 12.09 18.81 10.42
N PRO A 91 12.81 19.80 10.99
CA PRO A 91 13.91 19.55 11.93
C PRO A 91 13.50 18.73 13.17
N LYS A 92 12.26 18.85 13.59
CA LYS A 92 11.66 18.04 14.65
C LYS A 92 10.57 17.18 14.01
N HIS A 93 10.95 16.02 13.56
CA HIS A 93 9.98 15.05 12.99
C HIS A 93 10.10 13.72 13.74
N LYS A 94 8.98 13.01 13.78
CA LYS A 94 8.91 11.66 14.30
C LYS A 94 7.98 10.84 13.45
N ILE A 95 8.48 9.76 12.93
CA ILE A 95 7.73 8.85 12.07
C ILE A 95 7.83 7.44 12.62
N ARG A 96 6.77 6.68 12.47
CA ARG A 96 6.79 5.23 12.69
C ARG A 96 6.28 4.54 11.44
N LEU A 97 6.92 3.44 11.09
CA LEU A 97 6.59 2.67 9.91
C LEU A 97 6.27 1.24 10.31
N ALA A 98 5.33 0.65 9.57
CA ALA A 98 5.11 -0.79 9.55
C ALA A 98 5.08 -1.23 8.09
N ALA A 99 5.89 -2.22 7.74
CA ALA A 99 5.90 -2.80 6.41
C ALA A 99 5.45 -4.27 6.47
N PHE A 100 4.70 -4.71 5.46
CA PHE A 100 4.06 -6.01 5.39
C PHE A 100 4.29 -6.68 4.04
N SER A 101 4.59 -7.96 4.04
CA SER A 101 4.73 -8.72 2.80
C SER A 101 3.38 -8.91 2.10
N THR A 102 3.43 -9.07 0.79
CA THR A 102 2.24 -9.42 0.01
C THR A 102 1.65 -10.75 0.48
N GLN A 103 2.49 -11.74 0.80
CA GLN A 103 2.07 -13.05 1.30
C GLN A 103 1.35 -12.94 2.66
N PHE A 104 1.84 -12.09 3.56
CA PHE A 104 1.15 -11.85 4.83
C PHE A 104 -0.24 -11.28 4.60
N LEU A 105 -0.36 -10.23 3.79
CA LEU A 105 -1.65 -9.59 3.53
C LEU A 105 -2.64 -10.50 2.78
N GLN A 106 -2.18 -11.35 1.89
CA GLN A 106 -3.03 -12.37 1.24
C GLN A 106 -3.62 -13.39 2.23
N ARG A 107 -2.90 -13.69 3.31
CA ARG A 107 -3.42 -14.56 4.39
C ARG A 107 -4.46 -13.87 5.28
N VAL A 108 -4.30 -12.56 5.46
CA VAL A 108 -5.12 -11.75 6.38
C VAL A 108 -6.37 -11.19 5.69
N VAL A 109 -6.22 -10.75 4.44
CA VAL A 109 -7.25 -10.02 3.71
C VAL A 109 -7.66 -10.80 2.48
N LYS A 110 -8.93 -11.21 2.44
CA LYS A 110 -9.50 -11.81 1.22
C LYS A 110 -9.63 -10.73 0.14
N MET A 111 -9.09 -11.01 -1.05
CA MET A 111 -9.18 -10.12 -2.20
C MET A 111 -10.58 -10.20 -2.82
N GLU A 112 -11.54 -9.55 -2.19
CA GLU A 112 -12.91 -9.37 -2.68
C GLU A 112 -13.03 -8.05 -3.45
N LYS A 113 -14.18 -7.86 -4.11
CA LYS A 113 -14.46 -6.65 -4.90
C LYS A 113 -14.25 -5.35 -4.11
N ASP A 114 -14.66 -5.33 -2.85
CA ASP A 114 -14.56 -4.13 -2.01
C ASP A 114 -13.11 -3.86 -1.59
N THR A 115 -12.32 -4.90 -1.39
CA THR A 115 -10.88 -4.78 -1.15
C THR A 115 -10.16 -4.13 -2.33
N TRP A 116 -10.51 -4.50 -3.56
CA TRP A 116 -9.97 -3.86 -4.77
C TRP A 116 -10.31 -2.38 -4.85
N ASN A 117 -11.56 -2.00 -4.56
CA ASN A 117 -11.95 -0.60 -4.53
C ASN A 117 -11.11 0.17 -3.51
N THR A 118 -10.85 -0.42 -2.34
CA THR A 118 -10.01 0.18 -1.29
C THR A 118 -8.56 0.34 -1.76
N VAL A 119 -7.98 -0.67 -2.40
CA VAL A 119 -6.63 -0.61 -2.98
C VAL A 119 -6.52 0.54 -4.00
N MET A 120 -7.50 0.68 -4.88
CA MET A 120 -7.54 1.77 -5.85
C MET A 120 -7.69 3.14 -5.19
N HIS A 121 -8.49 3.22 -4.14
CA HIS A 121 -8.64 4.45 -3.37
C HIS A 121 -7.32 4.85 -2.68
N ILE A 122 -6.61 3.90 -2.08
CA ILE A 122 -5.27 4.13 -1.50
C ILE A 122 -4.29 4.60 -2.59
N HIS A 123 -4.29 3.97 -3.77
CA HIS A 123 -3.40 4.37 -4.87
C HIS A 123 -3.61 5.82 -5.30
N ASN A 124 -4.87 6.27 -5.38
CA ASN A 124 -5.22 7.63 -5.82
C ASN A 124 -5.06 8.67 -4.70
N SER A 125 -5.22 8.27 -3.45
CA SER A 125 -5.13 9.13 -2.26
C SER A 125 -4.35 8.41 -1.16
N PRO A 126 -3.01 8.37 -1.24
CA PRO A 126 -2.18 7.59 -0.33
C PRO A 126 -2.05 8.19 1.07
N ILE A 127 -2.41 9.47 1.25
CA ILE A 127 -2.40 10.14 2.54
C ILE A 127 -3.82 10.12 3.12
N LYS A 128 -3.91 9.75 4.40
CA LYS A 128 -5.14 9.71 5.17
C LYS A 128 -4.93 10.38 6.52
N SER A 129 -5.77 11.32 6.86
CA SER A 129 -5.83 11.81 8.23
C SER A 129 -6.57 10.77 9.09
N VAL A 130 -6.08 10.54 10.30
CA VAL A 130 -6.78 9.69 11.27
C VAL A 130 -8.06 10.41 11.69
N GLY A 131 -9.18 9.93 11.19
CA GLY A 131 -10.50 10.53 11.16
C GLY A 131 -11.12 11.03 12.48
N GLU A 132 -12.43 10.88 12.67
CA GLU A 132 -13.19 11.41 13.81
C GLU A 132 -12.69 10.94 15.19
N GLU A 133 -13.06 11.64 16.26
CA GLU A 133 -12.55 11.41 17.64
C GLU A 133 -12.66 9.94 18.10
N GLY A 134 -13.80 9.27 17.82
CA GLY A 134 -14.01 7.85 18.18
C GLY A 134 -13.07 6.90 17.43
N ASP A 135 -12.68 7.26 16.24
CA ASP A 135 -11.75 6.50 15.41
C ASP A 135 -10.34 6.57 15.98
N LYS A 136 -9.94 7.74 16.47
CA LYS A 136 -8.64 7.95 17.12
C LYS A 136 -8.51 7.10 18.38
N GLU A 137 -9.59 6.92 19.15
CA GLU A 137 -9.57 6.07 20.35
C GLU A 137 -9.31 4.60 20.04
N ILE A 138 -9.99 4.02 19.04
CA ILE A 138 -9.78 2.61 18.68
C ILE A 138 -8.35 2.38 18.19
N PHE A 139 -7.84 3.23 17.31
CA PHE A 139 -6.45 3.10 16.85
C PHE A 139 -5.44 3.37 17.97
N LYS A 140 -5.78 4.21 18.94
CA LYS A 140 -4.97 4.41 20.14
C LYS A 140 -4.89 3.11 20.95
N PHE A 141 -5.98 2.39 21.18
CA PHE A 141 -5.99 1.10 21.89
C PHE A 141 -5.17 0.05 21.14
N TYR A 142 -5.33 -0.06 19.81
CA TYR A 142 -4.50 -0.96 19.01
C TYR A 142 -3.02 -0.63 19.12
N ARG A 143 -2.66 0.64 19.08
CA ARG A 143 -1.28 1.09 19.23
C ARG A 143 -0.72 0.75 20.61
N GLU A 144 -1.48 0.99 21.67
CA GLU A 144 -1.06 0.69 23.04
C GLU A 144 -0.86 -0.82 23.23
N LEU A 145 -1.78 -1.65 22.73
CA LEU A 145 -1.65 -3.10 22.77
C LEU A 145 -0.44 -3.58 21.94
N LEU A 146 -0.26 -3.05 20.73
CA LEU A 146 0.88 -3.38 19.87
C LEU A 146 2.20 -3.04 20.57
N MET A 147 2.32 -1.84 21.14
CA MET A 147 3.52 -1.42 21.84
C MET A 147 3.79 -2.23 23.12
N ALA A 148 2.74 -2.62 23.84
CA ALA A 148 2.86 -3.51 24.99
C ALA A 148 3.44 -4.87 24.57
N LYS A 149 2.96 -5.43 23.44
CA LYS A 149 3.44 -6.73 22.93
C LYS A 149 4.86 -6.67 22.35
N ILE A 150 5.25 -5.56 21.72
CA ILE A 150 6.62 -5.34 21.22
C ILE A 150 7.61 -5.24 22.38
N ASN A 151 7.21 -4.61 23.50
CA ASN A 151 8.06 -4.43 24.67
C ASN A 151 8.05 -5.63 25.64
N ASP A 152 7.17 -6.60 25.42
CA ASP A 152 7.07 -7.82 26.21
C ASP A 152 8.14 -8.84 25.75
N GLU A 153 8.58 -9.75 26.64
CA GLU A 153 9.46 -10.83 26.24
C GLU A 153 8.75 -11.77 25.24
N PRO A 154 9.39 -12.08 24.08
CA PRO A 154 8.77 -12.96 23.10
C PRO A 154 8.51 -14.35 23.70
N HIS A 155 7.26 -14.80 23.67
CA HIS A 155 6.86 -16.15 24.05
C HIS A 155 6.57 -17.01 22.82
N HIS A 156 6.34 -18.31 23.02
CA HIS A 156 6.15 -19.28 21.94
C HIS A 156 5.11 -18.86 20.88
N TYR A 157 4.05 -18.14 21.27
CA TYR A 157 2.99 -17.68 20.39
C TYR A 157 3.12 -16.18 20.00
N HIS A 158 4.27 -15.56 20.20
CA HIS A 158 4.47 -14.14 19.90
C HIS A 158 4.13 -13.81 18.44
N ARG A 159 4.60 -14.63 17.53
CA ARG A 159 4.34 -14.50 16.09
C ARG A 159 2.85 -14.48 15.77
N GLU A 160 2.12 -15.48 16.27
CA GLU A 160 0.67 -15.62 16.03
C GLU A 160 -0.11 -14.45 16.64
N VAL A 161 0.25 -14.02 17.84
CA VAL A 161 -0.37 -12.86 18.49
C VAL A 161 -0.17 -11.61 17.65
N MET A 162 1.04 -11.37 17.16
CA MET A 162 1.34 -10.21 16.31
C MET A 162 0.61 -10.30 14.97
N GLN A 163 0.56 -11.47 14.35
CA GLN A 163 -0.18 -11.68 13.10
C GLN A 163 -1.69 -11.39 13.27
N TYR A 164 -2.32 -11.90 14.33
CA TYR A 164 -3.74 -11.66 14.58
C TYR A 164 -4.03 -10.20 14.95
N LEU A 165 -3.14 -9.56 15.70
CA LEU A 165 -3.27 -8.15 16.04
C LEU A 165 -3.21 -7.26 14.80
N PHE A 166 -2.24 -7.49 13.90
CA PHE A 166 -2.18 -6.79 12.63
C PHE A 166 -3.38 -7.10 11.74
N SER A 167 -3.85 -8.34 11.74
CA SER A 167 -5.05 -8.72 10.99
C SER A 167 -6.25 -7.89 11.44
N ALA A 168 -6.46 -7.74 12.75
CA ALA A 168 -7.54 -6.93 13.30
C ALA A 168 -7.39 -5.45 12.93
N ILE A 169 -6.18 -4.87 13.04
CA ILE A 169 -5.89 -3.49 12.65
C ILE A 169 -6.18 -3.26 11.16
N PHE A 170 -5.77 -4.19 10.28
CA PHE A 170 -6.04 -4.10 8.84
C PHE A 170 -7.53 -4.16 8.52
N CYS A 171 -8.25 -5.10 9.11
CA CYS A 171 -9.70 -5.21 8.89
C CYS A 171 -10.44 -3.95 9.33
N GLU A 172 -10.06 -3.38 10.48
CA GLU A 172 -10.62 -2.12 10.97
C GLU A 172 -10.30 -0.96 10.03
N MET A 173 -9.05 -0.84 9.58
CA MET A 173 -8.62 0.19 8.63
C MET A 173 -9.38 0.07 7.29
N LEU A 174 -9.48 -1.14 6.73
CA LEU A 174 -10.21 -1.38 5.49
C LEU A 174 -11.70 -1.06 5.62
N GLY A 175 -12.32 -1.42 6.76
CA GLY A 175 -13.71 -1.08 7.04
C GLY A 175 -13.97 0.43 7.05
N ARG A 176 -13.03 1.23 7.56
CA ARG A 176 -13.12 2.70 7.57
C ARG A 176 -12.89 3.30 6.20
N LEU A 177 -11.87 2.84 5.48
CA LEU A 177 -11.62 3.29 4.11
C LEU A 177 -12.83 2.99 3.20
N ASN A 178 -13.50 1.86 3.41
CA ASN A 178 -14.74 1.55 2.68
C ASN A 178 -15.90 2.50 3.03
N LYS A 179 -15.99 2.98 4.26
CA LYS A 179 -17.01 3.99 4.63
C LYS A 179 -16.74 5.34 3.99
N GLU A 180 -15.47 5.78 3.95
CA GLU A 180 -15.06 7.03 3.27
C GLU A 180 -15.35 7.02 1.76
N MET A 181 -15.33 5.84 1.13
CA MET A 181 -15.60 5.67 -0.31
C MET A 181 -17.09 5.70 -0.69
N ASN A 182 -18.01 5.97 0.25
CA ASN A 182 -19.45 6.01 -0.05
C ASN A 182 -19.79 7.06 -1.13
N PRO A 183 -20.54 6.66 -2.17
CA PRO A 183 -20.70 7.44 -3.41
C PRO A 183 -21.46 8.76 -3.31
N SER A 184 -21.96 9.15 -2.14
CA SER A 184 -22.84 10.31 -1.98
C SER A 184 -22.14 11.67 -2.07
N GLU A 185 -20.81 11.73 -1.99
CA GLU A 185 -20.07 13.01 -1.94
C GLU A 185 -19.23 13.34 -3.18
N MET A 186 -19.14 12.46 -4.18
CA MET A 186 -18.38 12.73 -5.40
C MET A 186 -19.20 13.52 -6.42
N THR A 187 -18.62 14.61 -6.96
CA THR A 187 -19.22 15.37 -8.06
C THR A 187 -19.34 14.55 -9.35
N VAL A 188 -20.39 14.84 -10.14
CA VAL A 188 -20.84 14.01 -11.29
C VAL A 188 -19.75 13.79 -12.35
N ASP A 189 -18.92 14.78 -12.66
CA ASP A 189 -17.90 14.71 -13.73
C ASP A 189 -16.68 13.84 -13.37
N THR A 190 -16.32 13.78 -12.10
CA THR A 190 -15.22 12.92 -11.63
C THR A 190 -15.68 11.45 -11.51
N LYS A 191 -16.98 11.24 -11.26
CA LYS A 191 -17.58 9.89 -11.10
C LYS A 191 -17.57 9.06 -12.38
N GLU A 192 -17.75 9.65 -13.56
CA GLU A 192 -17.84 8.87 -14.80
C GLU A 192 -16.48 8.39 -15.31
N SER A 193 -15.46 9.24 -15.28
CA SER A 193 -14.11 8.86 -15.74
C SER A 193 -13.42 7.86 -14.78
N ILE A 194 -13.58 8.03 -13.48
CA ILE A 194 -13.07 7.10 -12.46
C ILE A 194 -13.83 5.76 -12.56
N LYS A 195 -15.15 5.78 -12.71
CA LYS A 195 -15.94 4.56 -12.86
C LYS A 195 -15.56 3.73 -14.07
N GLN A 196 -15.21 4.35 -15.20
CA GLN A 196 -14.87 3.63 -16.42
C GLN A 196 -13.49 2.98 -16.33
N SER A 197 -12.47 3.68 -15.83
CA SER A 197 -11.13 3.12 -15.63
C SER A 197 -11.12 2.00 -14.58
N ASP A 198 -11.85 2.19 -13.49
CA ASP A 198 -11.98 1.18 -12.42
C ASP A 198 -12.76 -0.05 -12.92
N TYR A 199 -13.80 0.15 -13.73
CA TYR A 199 -14.52 -0.95 -14.36
C TYR A 199 -13.62 -1.78 -15.27
N ILE A 200 -12.83 -1.13 -16.13
CA ILE A 200 -11.91 -1.79 -17.05
C ILE A 200 -10.84 -2.58 -16.27
N LEU A 201 -10.23 -1.96 -15.26
CA LEU A 201 -9.23 -2.63 -14.42
C LEU A 201 -9.83 -3.85 -13.69
N ARG A 202 -11.02 -3.69 -13.11
CA ARG A 202 -11.72 -4.79 -12.42
C ARG A 202 -12.00 -5.96 -13.35
N LYS A 203 -12.52 -5.69 -14.55
CA LYS A 203 -12.79 -6.73 -15.56
C LYS A 203 -11.50 -7.41 -16.01
N PHE A 204 -10.44 -6.65 -16.18
CA PHE A 204 -9.13 -7.20 -16.51
C PHE A 204 -8.59 -8.14 -15.42
N ILE A 205 -8.61 -7.73 -14.15
CA ILE A 205 -8.19 -8.57 -13.02
C ILE A 205 -9.06 -9.82 -12.90
N GLU A 206 -10.39 -9.70 -13.07
CA GLU A 206 -11.30 -10.84 -13.09
C GLU A 206 -10.95 -11.84 -14.22
N MET A 207 -10.55 -11.33 -15.38
CA MET A 207 -10.11 -12.17 -16.50
C MET A 207 -8.77 -12.83 -16.20
N LEU A 208 -7.78 -12.10 -15.64
CA LEU A 208 -6.49 -12.65 -15.24
C LEU A 208 -6.64 -13.79 -14.25
N SER A 209 -7.46 -13.62 -13.22
CA SER A 209 -7.68 -14.65 -12.20
C SER A 209 -8.40 -15.90 -12.72
N LYS A 210 -9.17 -15.80 -13.80
CA LYS A 210 -9.84 -16.93 -14.47
C LYS A 210 -8.95 -17.59 -15.53
N ASP A 211 -8.01 -16.84 -16.07
CA ASP A 211 -7.17 -17.27 -17.19
C ASP A 211 -6.04 -18.22 -16.74
N ASN A 212 -5.65 -18.20 -15.49
CA ASN A 212 -4.59 -19.03 -14.90
C ASN A 212 -3.27 -18.96 -15.71
N GLY A 213 -2.93 -17.79 -16.26
CA GLY A 213 -1.69 -17.55 -16.99
C GLY A 213 -1.61 -18.14 -18.40
N ILE A 214 -2.74 -18.57 -18.98
CA ILE A 214 -2.81 -19.18 -20.33
C ILE A 214 -2.51 -18.13 -21.40
N HIS A 215 -3.13 -16.96 -21.33
CA HIS A 215 -2.94 -15.88 -22.30
C HIS A 215 -1.96 -14.83 -21.78
N ARG A 216 -0.88 -14.59 -22.53
CA ARG A 216 0.20 -13.66 -22.15
C ARG A 216 0.22 -12.38 -22.98
N SER A 217 -0.78 -12.17 -23.82
CA SER A 217 -0.84 -11.01 -24.72
C SER A 217 -1.77 -9.93 -24.16
N VAL A 218 -1.29 -8.70 -24.07
CA VAL A 218 -2.13 -7.53 -23.74
C VAL A 218 -3.27 -7.37 -24.75
N GLY A 219 -3.04 -7.70 -26.03
CA GLY A 219 -4.05 -7.67 -27.08
C GLY A 219 -5.25 -8.54 -26.75
N TYR A 220 -5.04 -9.75 -26.28
CA TYR A 220 -6.12 -10.67 -25.91
C TYR A 220 -7.12 -10.05 -24.92
N TYR A 221 -6.61 -9.47 -23.83
CA TYR A 221 -7.45 -8.84 -22.81
C TYR A 221 -8.09 -7.54 -23.28
N ALA A 222 -7.35 -6.76 -24.05
CA ALA A 222 -7.88 -5.53 -24.65
C ALA A 222 -9.04 -5.81 -25.61
N ASP A 223 -8.87 -6.78 -26.50
CA ASP A 223 -9.89 -7.19 -27.48
C ASP A 223 -11.13 -7.77 -26.78
N ALA A 224 -10.94 -8.60 -25.75
CA ALA A 224 -12.03 -9.17 -24.96
C ALA A 224 -12.84 -8.09 -24.22
N LEU A 225 -12.22 -6.95 -23.90
CA LEU A 225 -12.88 -5.80 -23.27
C LEU A 225 -13.32 -4.73 -24.29
N CYS A 226 -13.17 -4.99 -25.59
CA CYS A 226 -13.51 -4.08 -26.70
C CYS A 226 -12.72 -2.76 -26.69
N TYR A 227 -11.43 -2.80 -26.30
CA TYR A 227 -10.54 -1.66 -26.32
C TYR A 227 -9.34 -1.89 -27.24
N SER A 228 -8.79 -0.82 -27.81
CA SER A 228 -7.48 -0.92 -28.46
C SER A 228 -6.39 -1.18 -27.42
N PRO A 229 -5.35 -1.99 -27.72
CA PRO A 229 -4.26 -2.29 -26.76
C PRO A 229 -3.58 -1.04 -26.21
N LYS A 230 -3.45 0.01 -27.02
CA LYS A 230 -2.87 1.29 -26.61
C LYS A 230 -3.74 2.03 -25.59
N HIS A 231 -5.05 2.09 -25.83
CA HIS A 231 -6.00 2.73 -24.90
C HIS A 231 -6.11 1.93 -23.61
N PHE A 232 -6.27 0.61 -23.72
CA PHE A 232 -6.30 -0.31 -22.59
C PHE A 232 -5.05 -0.16 -21.69
N SER A 233 -3.85 -0.20 -22.28
CA SER A 233 -2.60 -0.04 -21.53
C SER A 233 -2.52 1.32 -20.81
N LYS A 234 -3.00 2.39 -21.45
CA LYS A 234 -3.04 3.72 -20.83
C LYS A 234 -4.00 3.73 -19.63
N VAL A 235 -5.20 3.19 -19.80
CA VAL A 235 -6.23 3.15 -18.74
C VAL A 235 -5.76 2.32 -17.54
N ILE A 236 -5.26 1.10 -17.79
CA ILE A 236 -4.74 0.24 -16.70
C ILE A 236 -3.59 0.91 -15.96
N LYS A 237 -2.63 1.49 -16.70
CA LYS A 237 -1.49 2.19 -16.07
C LYS A 237 -1.93 3.42 -15.27
N GLN A 238 -2.94 4.16 -15.73
CA GLN A 238 -3.51 5.28 -14.98
C GLN A 238 -4.28 4.81 -13.74
N ALA A 239 -5.00 3.68 -13.84
CA ALA A 239 -5.81 3.15 -12.76
C ALA A 239 -4.99 2.49 -11.64
N CYS A 240 -3.91 1.75 -11.95
CA CYS A 240 -3.14 1.00 -10.94
C CYS A 240 -1.63 1.25 -10.96
N GLY A 241 -1.14 2.23 -11.74
CA GLY A 241 0.29 2.56 -11.82
C GLY A 241 1.16 1.52 -12.55
N ARG A 242 0.59 0.35 -12.89
CA ARG A 242 1.29 -0.79 -13.52
C ARG A 242 0.84 -1.00 -14.96
N THR A 243 1.71 -1.55 -15.80
CA THR A 243 1.29 -1.91 -17.15
C THR A 243 0.48 -3.21 -17.13
N PRO A 244 -0.45 -3.42 -18.09
CA PRO A 244 -1.15 -4.70 -18.23
C PRO A 244 -0.18 -5.88 -18.38
N LEU A 245 0.95 -5.68 -19.05
CA LEU A 245 1.95 -6.72 -19.25
C LEU A 245 2.60 -7.16 -17.93
N ASP A 246 2.87 -6.21 -17.03
CA ASP A 246 3.42 -6.53 -15.69
C ASP A 246 2.44 -7.41 -14.91
N LEU A 247 1.13 -7.07 -14.94
CA LEU A 247 0.08 -7.82 -14.25
C LEU A 247 -0.12 -9.22 -14.88
N ILE A 248 -0.06 -9.34 -16.20
CA ILE A 248 -0.14 -10.63 -16.91
C ILE A 248 1.03 -11.54 -16.54
N ASN A 249 2.25 -10.99 -16.54
CA ASN A 249 3.45 -11.77 -16.21
C ASN A 249 3.45 -12.23 -14.76
N GLU A 250 3.01 -11.39 -13.83
CA GLU A 250 2.89 -11.75 -12.41
C GLU A 250 1.85 -12.86 -12.20
N SER A 251 0.65 -12.72 -12.77
CA SER A 251 -0.40 -13.76 -12.72
C SER A 251 0.07 -15.09 -13.32
N ALA A 252 0.95 -15.05 -14.32
CA ALA A 252 1.48 -16.25 -14.96
C ALA A 252 2.64 -16.94 -14.19
N ILE A 253 3.20 -16.26 -13.17
CA ILE A 253 4.24 -16.83 -12.29
C ILE A 253 3.61 -17.47 -11.05
N GLU A 254 2.42 -17.01 -10.64
CA GLU A 254 1.70 -17.52 -9.47
C GLU A 254 0.96 -18.84 -9.74
N HIS A 255 0.90 -19.29 -10.98
CA HIS A 255 0.29 -20.54 -11.44
C HIS A 255 1.31 -21.45 -12.13
#